data_93cef4539e6310aded7eef62dc88b165
#
_entry.id   93cef4539e6310aded7eef62dc88b165
#
_cell.length_a   1.000
_cell.length_b   1.000
_cell.length_c   1.000
_cell.angle_alpha   90.00
_cell.angle_beta   90.00
_cell.angle_gamma   90.00
#
_symmetry.space_group_name_H-M   'P 1'
#
loop_
_entity.id
_entity.type
_entity.pdbx_description
1 polymer ?
#
loop_
_entity_poly.entity_id
_entity_poly.type
_entity_poly.pdbx_seq_one_letter_code
_entity_poly.pdbx_strand_id
1 'polypeptide(L)'
;MKQGGKSTKDPSTTPLIVKVGGSLYNRIPDIVPVLNASKRPLLLIPGGGPFADLVRHVQVDNDTAHWMAIAAMEQYGWFIASFGISTTDMIATPITTKVFLPYRYLRLTDVLPHTWDVTSDTIAAWMADTLHLDLLLLKSVDGIFINGILRKQVTGPVESDVIDPFFIPFVIKKSVKTTIINGSQPDRVEKYLKGDLVPRTEIGTTF
;
A
#
# COMPACT_ATOMS: atom_id res chain seq x y z
N MET A 1 17.12 8.25 37.41
CA MET A 1 17.08 7.43 36.19
C MET A 1 15.65 6.96 35.96
N LYS A 2 14.90 7.59 35.05
CA LYS A 2 13.55 7.14 34.67
C LYS A 2 13.71 6.28 33.41
N GLN A 3 13.50 4.98 33.55
CA GLN A 3 13.39 4.07 32.39
C GLN A 3 12.12 4.44 31.64
N GLY A 4 12.30 4.97 30.43
CA GLY A 4 11.21 5.19 29.49
C GLY A 4 10.68 3.83 29.01
N GLY A 5 9.58 3.38 29.59
CA GLY A 5 8.85 2.21 29.10
C GLY A 5 8.41 2.45 27.66
N LYS A 6 8.95 1.69 26.70
CA LYS A 6 8.39 1.58 25.36
C LYS A 6 6.99 0.98 25.54
N SER A 7 5.96 1.82 25.39
CA SER A 7 4.59 1.35 25.26
C SER A 7 4.53 0.49 23.99
N THR A 8 4.52 -0.82 24.14
CA THR A 8 4.24 -1.75 23.05
C THR A 8 2.76 -1.61 22.71
N LYS A 9 2.44 -0.72 21.77
CA LYS A 9 1.08 -0.61 21.21
C LYS A 9 0.72 -1.98 20.63
N ASP A 10 -0.48 -2.46 20.97
CA ASP A 10 -1.02 -3.71 20.42
C ASP A 10 -1.06 -3.63 18.90
N PRO A 11 -0.34 -4.51 18.17
CA PRO A 11 -0.32 -4.48 16.71
C PRO A 11 -1.70 -4.61 16.09
N SER A 12 -2.66 -5.26 16.77
CA SER A 12 -4.02 -5.49 16.28
C SER A 12 -4.91 -4.23 16.29
N THR A 13 -4.49 -3.15 16.96
CA THR A 13 -5.25 -1.89 17.08
C THR A 13 -4.52 -0.68 16.54
N THR A 14 -3.23 -0.79 16.24
CA THR A 14 -2.44 0.32 15.69
C THR A 14 -2.87 0.62 14.25
N PRO A 15 -3.14 1.90 13.87
CA PRO A 15 -3.49 2.28 12.50
C PRO A 15 -2.47 1.79 11.48
N LEU A 16 -2.92 1.50 10.26
CA LEU A 16 -2.10 0.92 9.21
C LEU A 16 -2.42 1.55 7.84
N ILE A 17 -1.39 1.80 7.06
CA ILE A 17 -1.55 2.09 5.63
C ILE A 17 -1.64 0.77 4.89
N VAL A 18 -2.66 0.61 4.06
CA VAL A 18 -2.86 -0.60 3.25
C VAL A 18 -2.94 -0.22 1.77
N LYS A 19 -1.93 -0.58 1.01
CA LYS A 19 -2.00 -0.43 -0.44
C LYS A 19 -2.73 -1.61 -1.06
N VAL A 20 -3.77 -1.33 -1.82
CA VAL A 20 -4.57 -2.33 -2.53
C VAL A 20 -4.10 -2.41 -3.98
N GLY A 21 -3.43 -3.49 -4.35
CA GLY A 21 -2.86 -3.69 -5.69
C GLY A 21 -3.92 -3.70 -6.79
N GLY A 22 -3.60 -3.12 -7.95
CA GLY A 22 -4.49 -3.11 -9.11
C GLY A 22 -4.82 -4.51 -9.64
N SER A 23 -3.87 -5.45 -9.52
CA SER A 23 -4.08 -6.86 -9.88
C SER A 23 -5.15 -7.59 -9.04
N LEU A 24 -5.59 -6.96 -7.95
CA LEU A 24 -6.66 -7.48 -7.09
C LEU A 24 -8.06 -7.02 -7.51
N TYR A 25 -8.21 -6.32 -8.64
CA TYR A 25 -9.48 -5.75 -9.09
C TYR A 25 -10.66 -6.74 -9.01
N ASN A 26 -10.50 -7.94 -9.54
CA ASN A 26 -11.52 -8.98 -9.52
C ASN A 26 -11.74 -9.62 -8.14
N ARG A 27 -10.89 -9.31 -7.16
CA ARG A 27 -10.96 -9.83 -5.78
C ARG A 27 -11.49 -8.79 -4.78
N ILE A 28 -11.73 -7.56 -5.21
CA ILE A 28 -12.23 -6.48 -4.35
C ILE A 28 -13.51 -6.86 -3.61
N PRO A 29 -14.52 -7.49 -4.25
CA PRO A 29 -15.74 -7.93 -3.54
C PRO A 29 -15.47 -8.85 -2.35
N ASP A 30 -14.43 -9.69 -2.42
CA ASP A 30 -14.08 -10.64 -1.36
C ASP A 30 -13.18 -10.01 -0.28
N ILE A 31 -12.32 -9.06 -0.66
CA ILE A 31 -11.31 -8.45 0.22
C ILE A 31 -11.90 -7.31 1.05
N VAL A 32 -12.76 -6.49 0.47
CA VAL A 32 -13.29 -5.29 1.12
C VAL A 32 -14.07 -5.60 2.40
N PRO A 33 -14.93 -6.63 2.48
CA PRO A 33 -15.57 -7.00 3.74
C PRO A 33 -14.58 -7.29 4.87
N VAL A 34 -13.45 -7.96 4.56
CA VAL A 34 -12.39 -8.27 5.53
C VAL A 34 -11.69 -6.99 6.00
N LEU A 35 -11.37 -6.08 5.09
CA LEU A 35 -10.74 -4.80 5.43
C LEU A 35 -11.67 -3.92 6.27
N ASN A 36 -12.96 -3.90 5.94
CA ASN A 36 -13.96 -3.10 6.66
C ASN A 36 -14.26 -3.65 8.06
N ALA A 37 -14.17 -4.98 8.25
CA ALA A 37 -14.37 -5.64 9.54
C ALA A 37 -13.15 -5.55 10.45
N SER A 38 -12.02 -4.99 9.99
CA SER A 38 -10.81 -4.86 10.79
C SER A 38 -11.03 -4.00 12.04
N LYS A 39 -10.58 -4.48 13.20
CA LYS A 39 -10.51 -3.68 14.43
C LYS A 39 -9.42 -2.60 14.35
N ARG A 40 -8.45 -2.81 13.48
CA ARG A 40 -7.35 -1.90 13.19
C ARG A 40 -7.83 -0.85 12.21
N PRO A 41 -7.75 0.46 12.49
CA PRO A 41 -8.10 1.49 11.52
C PRO A 41 -7.16 1.46 10.30
N LEU A 42 -7.72 1.45 9.09
CA LEU A 42 -6.95 1.34 7.86
C LEU A 42 -7.13 2.57 6.97
N LEU A 43 -6.02 3.07 6.40
CA LEU A 43 -6.09 3.97 5.26
C LEU A 43 -5.74 3.19 3.99
N LEU A 44 -6.74 2.93 3.16
CA LEU A 44 -6.60 2.14 1.94
C LEU A 44 -6.11 3.04 0.81
N ILE A 45 -4.94 2.74 0.27
CA ILE A 45 -4.36 3.44 -0.87
C ILE A 45 -4.62 2.60 -2.12
N PRO A 46 -5.46 3.06 -3.05
CA PRO A 46 -5.75 2.31 -4.27
C PRO A 46 -4.54 2.26 -5.19
N GLY A 47 -4.36 1.14 -5.89
CA GLY A 47 -3.50 1.07 -7.07
C GLY A 47 -4.21 1.68 -8.29
N GLY A 48 -3.59 1.53 -9.48
CA GLY A 48 -4.24 2.03 -10.71
C GLY A 48 -5.33 1.09 -11.25
N GLY A 49 -5.21 -0.21 -10.98
CA GLY A 49 -6.13 -1.22 -11.52
C GLY A 49 -6.20 -1.20 -13.05
N PRO A 50 -7.28 -1.71 -13.64
CA PRO A 50 -7.47 -1.69 -15.08
C PRO A 50 -7.57 -0.27 -15.66
N PHE A 51 -7.86 0.73 -14.83
CA PHE A 51 -7.92 2.13 -15.25
C PHE A 51 -6.55 2.69 -15.62
N ALA A 52 -5.48 2.30 -14.90
CA ALA A 52 -4.11 2.71 -15.22
C ALA A 52 -3.51 1.91 -16.39
N ASP A 53 -4.01 0.72 -16.69
CA ASP A 53 -3.55 -0.05 -17.84
C ASP A 53 -3.85 0.70 -19.15
N LEU A 54 -4.98 1.40 -19.24
CA LEU A 54 -5.28 2.26 -20.37
C LEU A 54 -4.25 3.40 -20.53
N VAL A 55 -3.83 4.01 -19.41
CA VAL A 55 -2.84 5.11 -19.43
C VAL A 55 -1.51 4.67 -20.02
N ARG A 56 -1.08 3.41 -19.79
CA ARG A 56 0.18 2.87 -20.34
C ARG A 56 0.20 2.76 -21.87
N HIS A 57 -0.97 2.73 -22.49
CA HIS A 57 -1.10 2.62 -23.95
C HIS A 57 -1.28 3.99 -24.64
N VAL A 58 -1.47 5.05 -23.88
CA VAL A 58 -1.60 6.42 -24.44
C VAL A 58 -0.21 7.02 -24.61
N GLN A 59 0.03 7.59 -25.81
CA GLN A 59 1.30 8.27 -26.10
C GLN A 59 1.22 9.73 -25.64
N VAL A 60 1.68 9.99 -24.44
CA VAL A 60 1.76 11.31 -23.81
C VAL A 60 3.11 11.46 -23.09
N ASP A 61 3.47 12.68 -22.72
CA ASP A 61 4.64 12.93 -21.89
C ASP A 61 4.50 12.37 -20.46
N ASN A 62 5.62 12.27 -19.75
CA ASN A 62 5.65 11.69 -18.42
C ASN A 62 4.77 12.44 -17.39
N ASP A 63 4.72 13.76 -17.47
CA ASP A 63 3.91 14.57 -16.55
C ASP A 63 2.42 14.29 -16.76
N THR A 64 1.98 14.27 -18.01
CA THR A 64 0.60 13.92 -18.37
C THR A 64 0.28 12.48 -17.94
N ALA A 65 1.15 11.51 -18.24
CA ALA A 65 0.97 10.11 -17.85
C ALA A 65 0.87 9.95 -16.32
N HIS A 66 1.71 10.67 -15.56
CA HIS A 66 1.69 10.66 -14.11
C HIS A 66 0.32 11.09 -13.56
N TRP A 67 -0.19 12.23 -14.02
CA TRP A 67 -1.50 12.72 -13.54
C TRP A 67 -2.67 11.86 -14.00
N MET A 68 -2.61 11.30 -15.21
CA MET A 68 -3.60 10.33 -15.67
C MET A 68 -3.56 9.05 -14.81
N ALA A 69 -2.38 8.56 -14.44
CA ALA A 69 -2.24 7.38 -13.57
C ALA A 69 -2.79 7.63 -12.16
N ILE A 70 -2.56 8.83 -11.59
CA ILE A 70 -3.15 9.21 -10.30
C ILE A 70 -4.68 9.35 -10.40
N ALA A 71 -5.22 9.89 -11.50
CA ALA A 71 -6.66 9.90 -11.73
C ALA A 71 -7.23 8.48 -11.85
N ALA A 72 -6.49 7.55 -12.47
CA ALA A 72 -6.86 6.13 -12.51
C ALA A 72 -6.86 5.48 -11.12
N MET A 73 -5.91 5.84 -10.24
CA MET A 73 -5.94 5.42 -8.84
C MET A 73 -7.20 5.91 -8.13
N GLU A 74 -7.64 7.15 -8.39
CA GLU A 74 -8.85 7.69 -7.81
C GLU A 74 -10.10 6.93 -8.28
N GLN A 75 -10.19 6.62 -9.58
CA GLN A 75 -11.28 5.78 -10.11
C GLN A 75 -11.32 4.40 -9.42
N TYR A 76 -10.16 3.78 -9.23
CA TYR A 76 -10.08 2.51 -8.50
C TYR A 76 -10.45 2.69 -7.02
N GLY A 77 -10.11 3.82 -6.41
CA GLY A 77 -10.52 4.19 -5.06
C GLY A 77 -12.05 4.25 -4.93
N TRP A 78 -12.73 4.90 -5.85
CA TRP A 78 -14.20 4.92 -5.90
C TRP A 78 -14.81 3.53 -6.08
N PHE A 79 -14.20 2.68 -6.91
CA PHE A 79 -14.62 1.29 -7.07
C PHE A 79 -14.49 0.50 -5.74
N ILE A 80 -13.37 0.62 -5.03
CA ILE A 80 -13.20 -0.01 -3.70
C ILE A 80 -14.24 0.52 -2.71
N ALA A 81 -14.47 1.84 -2.70
CA ALA A 81 -15.42 2.48 -1.79
C ALA A 81 -16.87 2.06 -2.03
N SER A 82 -17.23 1.70 -3.27
CA SER A 82 -18.60 1.26 -3.61
C SER A 82 -19.04 -0.01 -2.87
N PHE A 83 -18.11 -0.74 -2.26
CA PHE A 83 -18.38 -1.91 -1.40
C PHE A 83 -18.58 -1.54 0.09
N GLY A 84 -18.83 -0.27 0.41
CA GLY A 84 -19.29 0.16 1.73
C GLY A 84 -18.21 0.76 2.64
N ILE A 85 -17.05 1.16 2.11
CA ILE A 85 -16.03 1.91 2.86
C ILE A 85 -16.12 3.39 2.50
N SER A 86 -16.15 4.27 3.51
CA SER A 86 -16.14 5.72 3.29
C SER A 86 -14.81 6.21 2.71
N THR A 87 -14.86 7.29 1.95
CA THR A 87 -13.68 7.91 1.33
C THR A 87 -13.10 9.06 2.15
N THR A 88 -11.87 9.45 1.83
CA THR A 88 -11.21 10.68 2.30
C THR A 88 -10.23 11.19 1.25
N ASP A 89 -10.11 12.49 1.09
CA ASP A 89 -9.09 13.17 0.29
C ASP A 89 -7.99 13.84 1.16
N MET A 90 -8.03 13.58 2.47
CA MET A 90 -7.06 14.11 3.43
C MET A 90 -6.14 13.02 3.94
N ILE A 91 -4.84 13.32 4.00
CA ILE A 91 -3.85 12.46 4.67
C ILE A 91 -3.88 12.77 6.17
N ALA A 92 -4.37 11.81 6.93
CA ALA A 92 -4.36 11.82 8.39
C ALA A 92 -4.29 10.39 8.93
N THR A 93 -3.77 10.24 10.15
CA THR A 93 -3.82 8.94 10.83
C THR A 93 -5.27 8.46 10.93
N PRO A 94 -5.61 7.31 10.35
CA PRO A 94 -6.99 6.87 10.33
C PRO A 94 -7.48 6.48 11.73
N ILE A 95 -8.71 6.86 12.05
CA ILE A 95 -9.45 6.43 13.26
C ILE A 95 -10.53 5.39 12.92
N THR A 96 -10.89 5.28 11.65
CA THR A 96 -11.75 4.27 11.05
C THR A 96 -11.17 3.88 9.70
N THR A 97 -11.60 2.74 9.14
CA THR A 97 -11.17 2.35 7.79
C THR A 97 -11.76 3.29 6.74
N LYS A 98 -10.88 3.83 5.88
CA LYS A 98 -11.25 4.73 4.78
C LYS A 98 -10.46 4.43 3.52
N VAL A 99 -11.06 4.71 2.36
CA VAL A 99 -10.37 4.71 1.07
C VAL A 99 -9.86 6.12 0.77
N PHE A 100 -8.57 6.23 0.50
CA PHE A 100 -7.97 7.50 0.11
C PHE A 100 -8.23 7.79 -1.38
N LEU A 101 -8.69 9.00 -1.68
CA LEU A 101 -8.85 9.52 -3.04
C LEU A 101 -7.65 10.44 -3.34
N PRO A 102 -6.66 9.99 -4.13
CA PRO A 102 -5.34 10.59 -4.15
C PRO A 102 -5.23 11.87 -4.98
N TYR A 103 -6.09 12.08 -5.98
CA TYR A 103 -5.86 13.06 -7.05
C TYR A 103 -5.70 14.48 -6.51
N ARG A 104 -6.66 14.94 -5.71
CA ARG A 104 -6.64 16.32 -5.18
C ARG A 104 -5.42 16.57 -4.31
N TYR A 105 -5.11 15.65 -3.40
CA TYR A 105 -4.00 15.82 -2.47
C TYR A 105 -2.66 15.80 -3.18
N LEU A 106 -2.42 14.82 -4.06
CA LEU A 106 -1.16 14.70 -4.78
C LEU A 106 -0.94 15.85 -5.76
N ARG A 107 -2.00 16.42 -6.36
CA ARG A 107 -1.90 17.63 -7.18
C ARG A 107 -1.42 18.85 -6.41
N LEU A 108 -1.70 18.93 -5.11
CA LEU A 108 -1.29 20.04 -4.27
C LEU A 108 0.10 19.85 -3.67
N THR A 109 0.55 18.63 -3.48
CA THR A 109 1.83 18.33 -2.81
C THR A 109 2.95 18.01 -3.80
N ASP A 110 2.68 17.29 -4.86
CA ASP A 110 3.57 16.99 -5.99
C ASP A 110 5.03 16.68 -5.59
N VAL A 111 5.21 15.69 -4.74
CA VAL A 111 6.50 15.44 -4.06
C VAL A 111 7.30 14.28 -4.65
N LEU A 112 6.73 13.52 -5.59
CA LEU A 112 7.35 12.33 -6.15
C LEU A 112 7.72 12.54 -7.63
N PRO A 113 8.77 11.89 -8.12
CA PRO A 113 9.15 11.98 -9.54
C PRO A 113 8.04 11.48 -10.49
N HIS A 114 7.86 12.18 -11.62
CA HIS A 114 6.93 11.80 -12.67
C HIS A 114 7.59 10.80 -13.63
N THR A 115 7.72 9.58 -13.18
CA THR A 115 8.28 8.47 -13.98
C THR A 115 7.51 7.19 -13.68
N TRP A 116 7.58 6.22 -14.57
CA TRP A 116 7.01 4.89 -14.33
C TRP A 116 7.79 4.05 -13.30
N ASP A 117 8.97 4.52 -12.86
CA ASP A 117 9.70 3.94 -11.74
C ASP A 117 9.03 4.24 -10.38
N VAL A 118 8.10 5.19 -10.36
CA VAL A 118 7.27 5.56 -9.20
C VAL A 118 5.82 5.21 -9.52
N THR A 119 5.27 4.28 -8.76
CA THR A 119 3.85 3.89 -8.90
C THR A 119 3.10 4.05 -7.57
N SER A 120 1.90 3.52 -7.53
CA SER A 120 1.08 3.51 -6.30
C SER A 120 1.75 2.82 -5.11
N ASP A 121 2.77 1.96 -5.31
CA ASP A 121 3.52 1.35 -4.22
C ASP A 121 4.38 2.41 -3.50
N THR A 122 5.18 3.16 -4.25
CA THR A 122 5.98 4.26 -3.68
C THR A 122 5.11 5.39 -3.15
N ILE A 123 3.98 5.72 -3.79
CA ILE A 123 3.02 6.70 -3.27
C ILE A 123 2.52 6.27 -1.88
N ALA A 124 2.13 5.00 -1.71
CA ALA A 124 1.70 4.47 -0.42
C ALA A 124 2.83 4.48 0.63
N ALA A 125 4.07 4.19 0.22
CA ALA A 125 5.22 4.27 1.11
C ALA A 125 5.50 5.71 1.57
N TRP A 126 5.39 6.68 0.67
CA TRP A 126 5.50 8.09 1.03
C TRP A 126 4.42 8.54 2.02
N MET A 127 3.18 8.07 1.84
CA MET A 127 2.10 8.35 2.81
C MET A 127 2.37 7.71 4.17
N ALA A 128 2.91 6.49 4.19
CA ALA A 128 3.29 5.79 5.41
C ALA A 128 4.42 6.53 6.16
N ASP A 129 5.45 7.01 5.44
CA ASP A 129 6.51 7.87 5.99
C ASP A 129 5.92 9.17 6.59
N THR A 130 5.05 9.85 5.84
CA THR A 130 4.41 11.11 6.26
C THR A 130 3.58 10.96 7.54
N LEU A 131 2.90 9.83 7.72
CA LEU A 131 2.06 9.55 8.88
C LEU A 131 2.76 8.77 10.00
N HIS A 132 4.03 8.36 9.78
CA HIS A 132 4.79 7.49 10.69
C HIS A 132 4.04 6.20 11.04
N LEU A 133 3.47 5.55 10.01
CA LEU A 133 2.72 4.31 10.11
C LEU A 133 3.40 3.19 9.33
N ASP A 134 3.15 1.94 9.76
CA ASP A 134 3.54 0.76 9.00
C ASP A 134 2.75 0.67 7.69
N LEU A 135 3.33 0.01 6.69
CA LEU A 135 2.73 -0.21 5.38
C LEU A 135 2.48 -1.69 5.12
N LEU A 136 1.27 -2.01 4.69
CA LEU A 136 0.90 -3.32 4.14
C LEU A 136 0.64 -3.18 2.64
N LEU A 137 1.35 -3.95 1.82
CA LEU A 137 1.06 -4.08 0.39
C LEU A 137 0.27 -5.37 0.15
N LEU A 138 -0.96 -5.23 -0.34
CA LEU A 138 -1.76 -6.34 -0.85
C LEU A 138 -1.46 -6.53 -2.33
N LYS A 139 -0.85 -7.65 -2.67
CA LYS A 139 -0.48 -8.04 -4.04
C LYS A 139 -1.17 -9.35 -4.43
N SER A 140 -1.08 -9.78 -5.68
CA SER A 140 -1.59 -11.09 -6.12
C SER A 140 -0.59 -12.24 -5.89
N VAL A 141 0.52 -11.96 -5.20
CA VAL A 141 1.60 -12.91 -4.88
C VAL A 141 1.95 -12.85 -3.39
N ASP A 142 2.61 -13.88 -2.88
CA ASP A 142 2.90 -14.04 -1.45
C ASP A 142 3.97 -13.05 -0.93
N GLY A 143 4.71 -12.42 -1.82
CA GLY A 143 5.82 -11.52 -1.52
C GLY A 143 6.85 -11.50 -2.64
N ILE A 144 8.08 -11.15 -2.34
CA ILE A 144 9.20 -11.11 -3.29
C ILE A 144 9.83 -12.50 -3.37
N PHE A 145 10.00 -13.00 -4.59
CA PHE A 145 10.68 -14.27 -4.85
C PHE A 145 12.03 -14.01 -5.51
N ILE A 146 13.07 -14.72 -5.06
CA ILE A 146 14.39 -14.74 -5.70
C ILE A 146 14.72 -16.20 -5.99
N ASN A 147 14.96 -16.53 -7.24
CA ASN A 147 15.21 -17.89 -7.69
C ASN A 147 14.11 -18.88 -7.26
N GLY A 148 12.84 -18.45 -7.32
CA GLY A 148 11.67 -19.24 -6.93
C GLY A 148 11.45 -19.40 -5.42
N ILE A 149 12.29 -18.80 -4.58
CA ILE A 149 12.19 -18.88 -3.11
C ILE A 149 11.64 -17.56 -2.55
N LEU A 150 10.56 -17.64 -1.77
CA LEU A 150 9.99 -16.48 -1.07
C LEU A 150 10.99 -15.90 -0.08
N ARG A 151 11.32 -14.63 -0.26
CA ARG A 151 12.16 -13.87 0.67
C ARG A 151 11.33 -13.40 1.85
N LYS A 152 11.62 -13.93 3.03
CA LYS A 152 10.94 -13.51 4.27
C LYS A 152 11.32 -12.09 4.67
N GLN A 153 12.56 -11.69 4.41
CA GLN A 153 13.10 -10.37 4.74
C GLN A 153 13.92 -9.80 3.59
N VAL A 154 13.77 -8.49 3.36
CA VAL A 154 14.54 -7.69 2.42
C VAL A 154 15.06 -6.44 3.14
N THR A 155 16.39 -6.35 3.29
CA THR A 155 17.07 -5.27 4.02
C THR A 155 17.99 -4.43 3.14
N GLY A 156 18.03 -4.70 1.85
CA GLY A 156 18.85 -4.02 0.84
C GLY A 156 18.23 -4.04 -0.54
N PRO A 157 18.83 -3.41 -1.54
CA PRO A 157 18.34 -3.38 -2.90
C PRO A 157 18.12 -4.79 -3.47
N VAL A 158 16.98 -5.01 -4.08
CA VAL A 158 16.60 -6.26 -4.75
C VAL A 158 15.79 -5.88 -5.97
N GLU A 159 16.11 -6.47 -7.12
CA GLU A 159 15.28 -6.38 -8.31
C GLU A 159 14.04 -7.25 -8.14
N SER A 160 12.88 -6.71 -8.45
CA SER A 160 11.60 -7.41 -8.33
C SER A 160 10.56 -6.80 -9.26
N ASP A 161 9.77 -7.65 -9.89
CA ASP A 161 8.59 -7.29 -10.69
C ASP A 161 7.32 -7.08 -9.84
N VAL A 162 7.41 -7.39 -8.54
CA VAL A 162 6.28 -7.29 -7.61
C VAL A 162 5.99 -5.85 -7.21
N ILE A 163 7.01 -5.00 -7.17
CA ILE A 163 6.97 -3.60 -6.71
C ILE A 163 7.70 -2.70 -7.70
N ASP A 164 7.45 -1.39 -7.64
CA ASP A 164 8.16 -0.46 -8.51
C ASP A 164 9.64 -0.28 -8.12
N PRO A 165 10.52 0.10 -9.07
CA PRO A 165 11.97 0.20 -8.83
C PRO A 165 12.35 1.18 -7.73
N PHE A 166 11.59 2.26 -7.55
CA PHE A 166 11.86 3.30 -6.55
C PHE A 166 11.50 2.88 -5.13
N PHE A 167 10.63 1.86 -4.98
CA PHE A 167 10.01 1.48 -3.71
C PHE A 167 11.03 1.01 -2.65
N ILE A 168 11.85 -0.02 -2.93
CA ILE A 168 12.78 -0.57 -1.92
C ILE A 168 13.80 0.47 -1.45
N PRO A 169 14.49 1.21 -2.35
CA PRO A 169 15.36 2.30 -1.93
C PRO A 169 14.66 3.32 -1.04
N PHE A 170 13.42 3.66 -1.36
CA PHE A 170 12.63 4.63 -0.60
C PHE A 170 12.32 4.13 0.81
N VAL A 171 11.74 2.94 0.95
CA VAL A 171 11.32 2.41 2.27
C VAL A 171 12.50 2.14 3.19
N ILE A 172 13.65 1.70 2.65
CA ILE A 172 14.88 1.52 3.42
C ILE A 172 15.42 2.87 3.89
N LYS A 173 15.57 3.84 2.98
CA LYS A 173 16.06 5.20 3.31
C LYS A 173 15.20 5.89 4.36
N LYS A 174 13.88 5.69 4.29
CA LYS A 174 12.88 6.32 5.17
C LYS A 174 12.54 5.48 6.41
N SER A 175 13.10 4.27 6.51
CA SER A 175 12.82 3.31 7.59
C SER A 175 11.31 3.00 7.73
N VAL A 176 10.58 2.95 6.62
CA VAL A 176 9.16 2.57 6.60
C VAL A 176 9.05 1.06 6.71
N LYS A 177 8.54 0.57 7.83
CA LYS A 177 8.29 -0.86 8.00
C LYS A 177 7.19 -1.31 7.08
N THR A 178 7.54 -2.20 6.16
CA THR A 178 6.64 -2.64 5.10
C THR A 178 6.49 -4.15 5.09
N THR A 179 5.25 -4.61 4.86
CA THR A 179 4.96 -6.04 4.66
C THR A 179 4.23 -6.22 3.34
N ILE A 180 4.59 -7.26 2.59
CA ILE A 180 3.89 -7.71 1.38
C ILE A 180 3.22 -9.04 1.66
N ILE A 181 1.92 -9.15 1.37
CA ILE A 181 1.16 -10.40 1.45
C ILE A 181 0.29 -10.60 0.22
N ASN A 182 -0.15 -11.85 0.03
CA ASN A 182 -1.12 -12.18 -1.02
C ASN A 182 -2.53 -11.72 -0.61
N GLY A 183 -2.97 -10.60 -1.20
CA GLY A 183 -4.30 -10.05 -0.99
C GLY A 183 -5.41 -10.80 -1.75
N SER A 184 -5.09 -11.71 -2.70
CA SER A 184 -6.11 -12.50 -3.39
C SER A 184 -6.72 -13.60 -2.50
N GLN A 185 -6.22 -13.75 -1.27
CA GLN A 185 -6.68 -14.70 -0.26
C GLN A 185 -7.26 -13.95 0.95
N PRO A 186 -8.58 -13.72 1.04
CA PRO A 186 -9.21 -12.95 2.12
C PRO A 186 -8.88 -13.47 3.51
N ASP A 187 -8.86 -14.79 3.73
CA ASP A 187 -8.49 -15.41 5.01
C ASP A 187 -7.07 -15.04 5.45
N ARG A 188 -6.15 -14.91 4.50
CA ARG A 188 -4.76 -14.50 4.79
C ARG A 188 -4.71 -13.03 5.22
N VAL A 189 -5.47 -12.17 4.55
CA VAL A 189 -5.59 -10.76 4.92
C VAL A 189 -6.16 -10.63 6.33
N GLU A 190 -7.22 -11.37 6.64
CA GLU A 190 -7.84 -11.39 7.96
C GLU A 190 -6.87 -11.83 9.06
N LYS A 191 -6.17 -12.96 8.84
CA LYS A 191 -5.15 -13.47 9.76
C LYS A 191 -4.06 -12.43 10.04
N TYR A 192 -3.51 -11.83 8.98
CA TYR A 192 -2.48 -10.79 9.13
C TYR A 192 -2.99 -9.60 9.97
N LEU A 193 -4.20 -9.12 9.70
CA LEU A 193 -4.79 -7.99 10.42
C LEU A 193 -5.06 -8.30 11.90
N LYS A 194 -5.27 -9.58 12.24
CA LYS A 194 -5.38 -10.09 13.64
C LYS A 194 -4.02 -10.28 14.32
N GLY A 195 -2.90 -10.16 13.58
CA GLY A 195 -1.54 -10.37 14.10
C GLY A 195 -1.00 -11.79 13.92
N ASP A 196 -1.72 -12.66 13.21
CA ASP A 196 -1.28 -14.04 12.97
C ASP A 196 -0.15 -14.07 11.92
N LEU A 197 0.66 -15.13 11.98
CA LEU A 197 1.72 -15.38 11.02
C LEU A 197 1.13 -15.90 9.70
N VAL A 198 1.50 -15.23 8.60
CA VAL A 198 1.15 -15.63 7.23
C VAL A 198 2.40 -15.61 6.36
N PRO A 199 2.42 -16.33 5.21
CA PRO A 199 3.45 -16.17 4.20
C PRO A 199 3.54 -14.70 3.77
N ARG A 200 4.74 -14.11 3.86
CA ARG A 200 4.97 -12.69 3.59
C ARG A 200 6.43 -12.36 3.29
N THR A 201 6.65 -11.19 2.73
CA THR A 201 7.95 -10.51 2.72
C THR A 201 7.87 -9.27 3.60
N GLU A 202 8.81 -9.11 4.52
CA GLU A 202 9.01 -7.89 5.30
C GLU A 202 10.18 -7.09 4.70
N ILE A 203 10.01 -5.77 4.55
CA ILE A 203 11.04 -4.88 3.99
C ILE A 203 11.31 -3.77 5.00
N GLY A 204 12.58 -3.55 5.33
CA GLY A 204 13.02 -2.52 6.26
C GLY A 204 14.40 -2.81 6.84
N THR A 205 14.94 -1.85 7.63
CA THR A 205 16.30 -1.93 8.20
C THR A 205 16.35 -2.60 9.58
N THR A 206 15.22 -2.72 10.27
CA THR A 206 15.13 -3.33 11.63
C THR A 206 13.79 -4.02 11.80
N PHE A 207 13.80 -5.24 12.28
CA PHE A 207 12.63 -6.06 12.59
C PHE A 207 12.62 -6.43 14.08
#